data_540ff396130bc80daf9d6f474e3365bb
#
_entry.id   540ff396130bc80daf9d6f474e3365bb
#
_cell.length_a   1.000
_cell.length_b   1.000
_cell.length_c   1.000
_cell.angle_alpha   90.00
_cell.angle_beta   90.00
_cell.angle_gamma   90.00
#
_symmetry.space_group_name_H-M   'P 1'
#
loop_
_entity.id
_entity.type
_entity.pdbx_description
1 polymer ?
#
loop_
_entity_poly.entity_id
_entity_poly.type
_entity_poly.pdbx_seq_one_letter_code
_entity_poly.pdbx_strand_id
1 'polypeptide(L)'
;MIKILKFPILITLILYSAFSYAEGKHKIFNLGDFDLESGITLPNAKLSYVTHGKLNKEKDNLIVVPSAYLGDHHGFDFLIEPGKALDPEKYFIVATDMFQNGLSSSPSNTLPPFDGPNFPLISIRDNVKAGYKLVTEIFKVKKIKGVVGFSMGAQQAFQWAVSYPDFVEKIVGIAGSAVEYPHGIVRLEGFISAIKADASFANGQYMSPPEVGLRAGGAHWASWGWSQEWYRLGLYEEMGLKDTDEVINWFEEFVLSWDANNLIALARTWQNNNIGNTPGFNGNYSEALGSIKADVLYMPSETDMYFHIDALTREANMIPGVKLRVIPSLWGHIAGAGFTSEDIEFMNNEIIEFYK
;
A
#
# COMPACT_ATOMS: atom_id res chain seq x y z
N MET A 1 24.51 32.63 40.98
CA MET A 1 23.04 32.57 40.78
C MET A 1 22.78 32.78 39.31
N ILE A 2 22.70 31.72 38.55
CA ILE A 2 22.39 31.74 37.10
C ILE A 2 20.93 31.30 36.97
N LYS A 3 20.07 32.23 36.52
CA LYS A 3 18.66 31.95 36.23
C LYS A 3 18.57 31.08 34.97
N ILE A 4 18.16 29.84 35.13
CA ILE A 4 17.78 28.96 34.01
C ILE A 4 16.38 29.39 33.56
N LEU A 5 16.29 29.99 32.38
CA LEU A 5 15.03 30.23 31.69
C LEU A 5 14.47 28.86 31.24
N LYS A 6 13.34 28.48 31.80
CA LYS A 6 12.55 27.40 31.32
C LYS A 6 11.81 27.89 30.05
N PHE A 7 12.25 27.41 28.87
CA PHE A 7 11.42 27.49 27.67
C PHE A 7 10.38 26.36 27.74
N PRO A 8 9.09 26.66 27.50
CA PRO A 8 8.11 25.60 27.34
C PRO A 8 8.39 24.87 26.02
N ILE A 9 8.67 23.58 26.11
CA ILE A 9 8.72 22.71 24.96
C ILE A 9 7.28 22.67 24.40
N LEU A 10 7.06 23.42 23.33
CA LEU A 10 5.89 23.32 22.50
C LEU A 10 5.99 21.94 21.80
N ILE A 11 5.21 20.98 22.27
CA ILE A 11 4.99 19.72 21.56
C ILE A 11 4.29 20.12 20.26
N THR A 12 5.09 20.36 19.24
CA THR A 12 4.58 20.44 17.87
C THR A 12 4.23 19.01 17.48
N LEU A 13 2.96 18.64 17.71
CA LEU A 13 2.36 17.61 16.86
C LEU A 13 2.73 18.02 15.44
N ILE A 14 3.55 17.24 14.77
CA ILE A 14 3.67 17.31 13.33
C ILE A 14 2.34 16.77 12.81
N LEU A 15 1.33 17.62 12.87
CA LEU A 15 0.21 17.54 11.97
C LEU A 15 0.84 17.66 10.59
N TYR A 16 0.77 16.60 9.82
CA TYR A 16 0.89 16.63 8.39
C TYR A 16 -0.12 17.65 7.85
N SER A 17 0.21 18.93 7.93
CA SER A 17 -0.35 19.93 7.06
C SER A 17 0.50 19.93 5.80
N ALA A 18 0.45 18.80 5.06
CA ALA A 18 0.68 18.88 3.65
C ALA A 18 -0.28 19.97 3.15
N PHE A 19 0.24 20.98 2.49
CA PHE A 19 -0.56 21.85 1.64
C PHE A 19 -1.20 20.93 0.59
N SER A 20 -2.34 20.36 0.93
CA SER A 20 -3.12 19.62 -0.04
C SER A 20 -3.54 20.64 -1.07
N TYR A 21 -3.02 20.56 -2.24
CA TYR A 21 -3.67 21.10 -3.43
C TYR A 21 -5.10 20.56 -3.37
N ALA A 22 -6.05 21.44 -3.05
CA ALA A 22 -7.43 21.21 -2.63
C ALA A 22 -7.93 19.81 -2.97
N GLU A 23 -7.69 18.87 -2.05
CA GLU A 23 -8.21 17.52 -2.16
C GLU A 23 -9.73 17.61 -2.07
N GLY A 24 -10.40 17.34 -3.17
CA GLY A 24 -11.85 17.13 -3.15
C GLY A 24 -12.15 15.92 -2.27
N LYS A 25 -13.29 15.93 -1.55
CA LYS A 25 -13.77 14.74 -0.83
C LYS A 25 -13.58 13.50 -1.71
N HIS A 26 -13.10 12.40 -1.13
CA HIS A 26 -12.98 11.14 -1.86
C HIS A 26 -14.30 10.79 -2.59
N LYS A 27 -14.16 10.24 -3.76
CA LYS A 27 -15.26 9.86 -4.65
C LYS A 27 -15.52 8.37 -4.53
N ILE A 28 -16.75 7.97 -4.74
CA ILE A 28 -17.14 6.56 -4.78
C ILE A 28 -17.50 6.17 -6.21
N PHE A 29 -16.83 5.19 -6.75
CA PHE A 29 -17.22 4.49 -7.96
C PHE A 29 -18.08 3.28 -7.59
N ASN A 30 -19.35 3.31 -7.98
CA ASN A 30 -20.27 2.19 -7.79
C ASN A 30 -20.02 1.15 -8.86
N LEU A 31 -19.44 0.02 -8.47
CA LEU A 31 -19.13 -1.11 -9.35
C LEU A 31 -20.35 -1.99 -9.64
N GLY A 32 -21.45 -1.84 -8.86
CA GLY A 32 -22.59 -2.73 -8.90
C GLY A 32 -22.26 -4.12 -8.38
N ASP A 33 -22.85 -5.15 -8.96
CA ASP A 33 -22.51 -6.54 -8.67
C ASP A 33 -21.15 -6.85 -9.28
N PHE A 34 -20.20 -7.21 -8.41
CA PHE A 34 -18.80 -7.39 -8.80
C PHE A 34 -18.36 -8.84 -8.55
N ASP A 35 -18.09 -9.55 -9.65
CA ASP A 35 -17.63 -10.94 -9.60
C ASP A 35 -16.16 -10.99 -9.18
N LEU A 36 -15.91 -11.67 -8.05
CA LEU A 36 -14.60 -11.92 -7.47
C LEU A 36 -13.99 -13.21 -8.02
N GLU A 37 -12.67 -13.31 -7.94
CA GLU A 37 -11.94 -14.53 -8.30
C GLU A 37 -12.29 -15.72 -7.43
N SER A 38 -12.73 -15.47 -6.20
CA SER A 38 -13.26 -16.51 -5.30
C SER A 38 -14.55 -17.18 -5.81
N GLY A 39 -15.13 -16.67 -6.91
CA GLY A 39 -16.40 -17.13 -7.46
C GLY A 39 -17.63 -16.54 -6.77
N ILE A 40 -17.44 -15.61 -5.84
CA ILE A 40 -18.51 -14.89 -5.14
C ILE A 40 -18.78 -13.59 -5.89
N THR A 41 -20.04 -13.24 -6.08
CA THR A 41 -20.45 -11.90 -6.54
C THR A 41 -20.67 -11.00 -5.32
N LEU A 42 -19.87 -9.94 -5.17
CA LEU A 42 -20.04 -8.93 -4.13
C LEU A 42 -21.09 -7.91 -4.60
N PRO A 43 -22.26 -7.85 -3.98
CA PRO A 43 -23.32 -6.96 -4.43
C PRO A 43 -23.01 -5.50 -4.04
N ASN A 44 -23.41 -4.55 -4.91
CA ASN A 44 -23.23 -3.13 -4.67
C ASN A 44 -21.80 -2.73 -4.28
N ALA A 45 -20.81 -3.39 -4.87
CA ALA A 45 -19.41 -3.13 -4.60
C ALA A 45 -19.04 -1.66 -4.91
N LYS A 46 -18.17 -1.09 -4.08
CA LYS A 46 -17.76 0.32 -4.15
C LYS A 46 -16.24 0.41 -4.12
N LEU A 47 -15.70 1.26 -4.98
CA LEU A 47 -14.30 1.65 -4.97
C LEU A 47 -14.20 3.13 -4.61
N SER A 48 -13.52 3.43 -3.51
CA SER A 48 -13.15 4.79 -3.10
C SER A 48 -11.90 5.24 -3.87
N TYR A 49 -11.86 6.52 -4.25
CA TYR A 49 -10.70 7.11 -4.93
C TYR A 49 -10.69 8.63 -4.82
N VAL A 50 -9.53 9.21 -4.99
CA VAL A 50 -9.32 10.65 -5.19
C VAL A 50 -8.61 10.91 -6.51
N THR A 51 -8.63 12.15 -6.98
CA THR A 51 -7.94 12.54 -8.21
C THR A 51 -7.20 13.85 -8.03
N HIS A 52 -5.95 13.90 -8.54
CA HIS A 52 -5.16 15.12 -8.59
C HIS A 52 -4.84 15.48 -10.05
N GLY A 53 -4.70 16.76 -10.34
CA GLY A 53 -4.42 17.25 -11.69
C GLY A 53 -5.60 17.17 -12.65
N LYS A 54 -5.31 17.15 -13.96
CA LYS A 54 -6.32 17.13 -15.02
C LYS A 54 -5.98 16.11 -16.10
N LEU A 55 -6.99 15.32 -16.48
CA LEU A 55 -6.89 14.45 -17.65
C LEU A 55 -6.78 15.31 -18.90
N ASN A 56 -5.74 15.11 -19.70
CA ASN A 56 -5.54 15.83 -20.94
C ASN A 56 -6.53 15.38 -22.06
N LYS A 57 -6.54 16.06 -23.18
CA LYS A 57 -7.49 15.77 -24.29
C LYS A 57 -7.21 14.41 -24.93
N GLU A 58 -5.95 14.04 -25.01
CA GLU A 58 -5.45 12.78 -25.57
C GLU A 58 -5.71 11.60 -24.63
N LYS A 59 -5.97 11.88 -23.35
CA LYS A 59 -6.22 10.89 -22.27
C LYS A 59 -5.07 9.91 -22.07
N ASP A 60 -3.83 10.37 -22.18
CA ASP A 60 -2.61 9.57 -22.09
C ASP A 60 -1.71 9.93 -20.90
N ASN A 61 -2.14 10.85 -20.03
CA ASN A 61 -1.39 11.29 -18.85
C ASN A 61 -1.90 10.73 -17.52
N LEU A 62 -2.71 9.66 -17.53
CA LEU A 62 -3.26 9.08 -16.31
C LEU A 62 -2.26 8.15 -15.64
N ILE A 63 -2.00 8.39 -14.34
CA ILE A 63 -1.24 7.51 -13.46
C ILE A 63 -2.17 7.00 -12.36
N VAL A 64 -2.15 5.68 -12.10
CA VAL A 64 -2.86 5.05 -10.98
C VAL A 64 -1.91 4.92 -9.80
N VAL A 65 -2.39 5.28 -8.61
CA VAL A 65 -1.65 5.17 -7.34
C VAL A 65 -2.50 4.36 -6.36
N PRO A 66 -2.34 3.04 -6.32
CA PRO A 66 -3.13 2.19 -5.43
C PRO A 66 -2.62 2.26 -3.99
N SER A 67 -3.55 2.24 -3.03
CA SER A 67 -3.22 2.18 -1.60
C SER A 67 -2.51 0.88 -1.22
N ALA A 68 -1.87 0.88 -0.05
CA ALA A 68 -1.17 -0.26 0.54
C ALA A 68 -1.89 -0.81 1.78
N TYR A 69 -1.34 -1.85 2.41
CA TYR A 69 -1.77 -2.33 3.71
C TYR A 69 -1.61 -1.22 4.77
N LEU A 70 -2.60 -1.07 5.65
CA LEU A 70 -2.62 0.00 6.66
C LEU A 70 -2.53 1.41 6.03
N GLY A 71 -3.04 1.58 4.81
CA GLY A 71 -2.99 2.84 4.09
C GLY A 71 -4.26 3.11 3.27
N ASP A 72 -4.36 4.32 2.81
CA ASP A 72 -5.42 4.82 1.95
C ASP A 72 -4.84 5.62 0.76
N HIS A 73 -5.68 6.38 0.08
CA HIS A 73 -5.30 7.20 -1.06
C HIS A 73 -4.29 8.33 -0.77
N HIS A 74 -3.98 8.60 0.51
CA HIS A 74 -2.98 9.58 0.92
C HIS A 74 -1.54 9.03 0.91
N GLY A 75 -1.36 7.73 0.71
CA GLY A 75 -0.06 7.06 0.85
C GLY A 75 1.09 7.64 0.01
N PHE A 76 0.79 8.45 -1.02
CA PHE A 76 1.78 9.10 -1.89
C PHE A 76 1.68 10.62 -1.96
N ASP A 77 0.95 11.27 -1.04
CA ASP A 77 0.82 12.72 -1.04
C ASP A 77 2.18 13.44 -1.02
N PHE A 78 3.18 12.83 -0.40
CA PHE A 78 4.54 13.34 -0.35
C PHE A 78 5.26 13.43 -1.71
N LEU A 79 4.76 12.75 -2.76
CA LEU A 79 5.24 12.84 -4.14
C LEU A 79 4.26 13.58 -5.08
N ILE A 80 3.04 13.93 -4.58
CA ILE A 80 2.00 14.59 -5.39
C ILE A 80 2.03 16.09 -5.15
N GLU A 81 2.93 16.78 -5.86
CA GLU A 81 3.11 18.23 -5.78
C GLU A 81 3.70 18.73 -7.10
N PRO A 82 3.45 20.00 -7.51
CA PRO A 82 4.11 20.60 -8.67
C PRO A 82 5.63 20.48 -8.60
N GLY A 83 6.22 19.95 -9.68
CA GLY A 83 7.66 19.71 -9.79
C GLY A 83 8.16 18.40 -9.18
N LYS A 84 7.35 17.67 -8.43
CA LYS A 84 7.67 16.33 -7.93
C LYS A 84 7.36 15.23 -8.96
N ALA A 85 7.64 13.99 -8.59
CA ALA A 85 7.49 12.83 -9.47
C ALA A 85 6.06 12.63 -9.96
N LEU A 86 5.08 12.85 -9.11
CA LEU A 86 3.66 12.79 -9.42
C LEU A 86 3.08 14.20 -9.54
N ASP A 87 3.64 14.99 -10.46
CA ASP A 87 3.30 16.37 -10.70
C ASP A 87 1.86 16.52 -11.26
N PRO A 88 0.91 17.10 -10.49
CA PRO A 88 -0.48 17.24 -10.92
C PRO A 88 -0.67 18.28 -12.05
N GLU A 89 0.36 19.06 -12.39
CA GLU A 89 0.35 19.93 -13.57
C GLU A 89 0.62 19.15 -14.86
N LYS A 90 1.27 17.98 -14.75
CA LYS A 90 1.61 17.09 -15.88
C LYS A 90 0.70 15.89 -15.97
N TYR A 91 0.40 15.27 -14.83
CA TYR A 91 -0.30 14.01 -14.75
C TYR A 91 -1.70 14.17 -14.17
N PHE A 92 -2.58 13.31 -14.61
CA PHE A 92 -3.85 13.05 -13.97
C PHE A 92 -3.70 11.82 -13.07
N ILE A 93 -3.60 12.05 -11.78
CA ILE A 93 -3.33 11.00 -10.78
C ILE A 93 -4.67 10.51 -10.24
N VAL A 94 -4.84 9.18 -10.22
CA VAL A 94 -6.01 8.49 -9.66
C VAL A 94 -5.51 7.61 -8.53
N ALA A 95 -5.64 8.09 -7.29
CA ALA A 95 -5.29 7.35 -6.09
C ALA A 95 -6.51 6.53 -5.64
N THR A 96 -6.36 5.20 -5.58
CA THR A 96 -7.46 4.27 -5.29
C THR A 96 -7.29 3.59 -3.95
N ASP A 97 -8.39 3.43 -3.24
CA ASP A 97 -8.46 2.66 -2.00
C ASP A 97 -8.74 1.20 -2.30
N MET A 98 -7.90 0.29 -1.79
CA MET A 98 -8.16 -1.14 -1.92
C MET A 98 -9.49 -1.52 -1.26
N PHE A 99 -10.16 -2.54 -1.79
CA PHE A 99 -11.16 -3.25 -1.00
C PHE A 99 -10.59 -3.61 0.38
N GLN A 100 -11.44 -3.68 1.39
CA GLN A 100 -11.11 -4.07 2.77
C GLN A 100 -10.40 -3.00 3.61
N ASN A 101 -10.09 -1.80 3.06
CA ASN A 101 -9.43 -0.75 3.84
C ASN A 101 -10.38 0.15 4.66
N GLY A 102 -11.69 -0.10 4.62
CA GLY A 102 -12.69 0.68 5.34
C GLY A 102 -13.33 1.80 4.52
N LEU A 103 -12.72 2.23 3.40
CA LEU A 103 -13.23 3.27 2.49
C LEU A 103 -13.92 2.67 1.27
N SER A 104 -13.30 1.72 0.59
CA SER A 104 -13.95 0.85 -0.39
C SER A 104 -14.77 -0.22 0.31
N SER A 105 -15.50 -1.07 -0.43
CA SER A 105 -16.24 -2.19 0.17
C SER A 105 -15.33 -3.03 1.07
N SER A 106 -15.75 -3.19 2.31
CA SER A 106 -14.93 -3.74 3.40
C SER A 106 -15.80 -4.53 4.38
N PRO A 107 -15.22 -5.43 5.17
CA PRO A 107 -15.92 -6.09 6.27
C PRO A 107 -16.74 -5.14 7.15
N SER A 108 -16.17 -3.99 7.49
CA SER A 108 -16.77 -3.00 8.40
C SER A 108 -17.91 -2.16 7.79
N ASN A 109 -18.07 -2.14 6.46
CA ASN A 109 -19.04 -1.26 5.78
C ASN A 109 -19.95 -1.96 4.75
N THR A 110 -19.85 -3.29 4.64
CA THR A 110 -20.71 -4.10 3.77
C THR A 110 -21.88 -4.68 4.58
N LEU A 111 -23.03 -4.79 3.94
CA LEU A 111 -24.23 -5.33 4.59
C LEU A 111 -24.24 -6.87 4.59
N PRO A 112 -24.98 -7.51 5.51
CA PRO A 112 -25.21 -8.95 5.47
C PRO A 112 -25.68 -9.42 4.09
N PRO A 113 -25.26 -10.59 3.61
CA PRO A 113 -24.54 -11.63 4.38
C PRO A 113 -23.01 -11.49 4.32
N PHE A 114 -22.46 -10.43 3.75
CA PHE A 114 -21.01 -10.25 3.51
C PHE A 114 -20.38 -9.23 4.48
N ASP A 115 -20.95 -9.03 5.65
CA ASP A 115 -20.42 -8.17 6.69
C ASP A 115 -19.41 -8.87 7.61
N GLY A 116 -18.57 -8.12 8.27
CA GLY A 116 -17.64 -8.61 9.28
C GLY A 116 -16.80 -9.80 8.80
N PRO A 117 -16.76 -10.90 9.57
CA PRO A 117 -15.96 -12.09 9.23
C PRO A 117 -16.48 -12.86 8.01
N ASN A 118 -17.66 -12.55 7.51
CA ASN A 118 -18.26 -13.20 6.33
C ASN A 118 -17.86 -12.50 5.02
N PHE A 119 -17.09 -11.42 5.09
CA PHE A 119 -16.62 -10.73 3.90
C PHE A 119 -15.79 -11.67 3.02
N PRO A 120 -16.03 -11.72 1.70
CA PRO A 120 -15.35 -12.67 0.82
C PRO A 120 -13.86 -12.37 0.71
N LEU A 121 -13.09 -13.42 0.38
CA LEU A 121 -11.68 -13.24 0.03
C LEU A 121 -11.58 -12.40 -1.23
N ILE A 122 -10.85 -11.31 -1.14
CA ILE A 122 -10.46 -10.46 -2.26
C ILE A 122 -9.03 -10.79 -2.68
N SER A 123 -8.76 -10.83 -3.96
CA SER A 123 -7.39 -10.95 -4.49
C SER A 123 -6.81 -9.58 -4.86
N ILE A 124 -5.48 -9.50 -5.02
CA ILE A 124 -4.83 -8.32 -5.61
C ILE A 124 -5.40 -8.06 -7.02
N ARG A 125 -5.70 -9.12 -7.78
CA ARG A 125 -6.27 -8.99 -9.13
C ARG A 125 -7.71 -8.45 -9.12
N ASP A 126 -8.51 -8.73 -8.09
CA ASP A 126 -9.83 -8.12 -7.91
C ASP A 126 -9.72 -6.60 -7.72
N ASN A 127 -8.76 -6.14 -6.90
CA ASN A 127 -8.49 -4.71 -6.71
C ASN A 127 -8.06 -4.05 -8.03
N VAL A 128 -7.18 -4.69 -8.78
CA VAL A 128 -6.72 -4.22 -10.10
C VAL A 128 -7.87 -4.21 -11.11
N LYS A 129 -8.75 -5.22 -11.11
CA LYS A 129 -9.96 -5.25 -11.95
C LYS A 129 -10.91 -4.10 -11.63
N ALA A 130 -11.10 -3.77 -10.35
CA ALA A 130 -11.92 -2.64 -9.93
C ALA A 130 -11.32 -1.30 -10.40
N GLY A 131 -10.01 -1.11 -10.23
CA GLY A 131 -9.29 0.05 -10.74
C GLY A 131 -9.36 0.17 -12.27
N TYR A 132 -9.21 -0.95 -13.00
CA TYR A 132 -9.34 -1.00 -14.45
C TYR A 132 -10.74 -0.53 -14.92
N LYS A 133 -11.80 -1.01 -14.26
CA LYS A 133 -13.16 -0.54 -14.53
C LYS A 133 -13.31 0.97 -14.28
N LEU A 134 -12.75 1.49 -13.17
CA LEU A 134 -12.77 2.92 -12.89
C LEU A 134 -12.14 3.73 -14.03
N VAL A 135 -10.92 3.40 -14.45
CA VAL A 135 -10.20 4.20 -15.45
C VAL A 135 -10.79 4.06 -16.85
N THR A 136 -11.36 2.91 -17.19
CA THR A 136 -11.97 2.67 -18.49
C THR A 136 -13.42 3.16 -18.58
N GLU A 137 -14.21 2.99 -17.52
CA GLU A 137 -15.65 3.32 -17.57
C GLU A 137 -15.93 4.79 -17.22
N ILE A 138 -15.17 5.37 -16.26
CA ILE A 138 -15.38 6.76 -15.83
C ILE A 138 -14.51 7.72 -16.64
N PHE A 139 -13.20 7.47 -16.72
CA PHE A 139 -12.28 8.38 -17.41
C PHE A 139 -12.17 8.08 -18.91
N LYS A 140 -12.65 6.91 -19.36
CA LYS A 140 -12.66 6.51 -20.78
C LYS A 140 -11.26 6.54 -21.40
N VAL A 141 -10.24 6.14 -20.64
CA VAL A 141 -8.87 6.00 -21.14
C VAL A 141 -8.69 4.65 -21.85
N LYS A 142 -7.81 4.61 -22.84
CA LYS A 142 -7.46 3.39 -23.59
C LYS A 142 -6.11 2.81 -23.18
N LYS A 143 -5.31 3.62 -22.51
CA LYS A 143 -4.01 3.27 -21.91
C LYS A 143 -3.77 4.19 -20.72
N ILE A 144 -2.99 3.72 -19.75
CA ILE A 144 -2.51 4.55 -18.65
C ILE A 144 -1.01 4.77 -18.76
N LYS A 145 -0.58 5.97 -18.35
CA LYS A 145 0.84 6.36 -18.34
C LYS A 145 1.63 5.49 -17.38
N GLY A 146 1.02 5.10 -16.28
CA GLY A 146 1.67 4.17 -15.37
C GLY A 146 0.87 3.84 -14.12
N VAL A 147 1.49 2.97 -13.31
CA VAL A 147 1.06 2.65 -11.96
C VAL A 147 2.25 2.84 -11.03
N VAL A 148 2.07 3.59 -9.95
CA VAL A 148 3.10 3.80 -8.92
C VAL A 148 2.56 3.27 -7.61
N GLY A 149 3.22 2.26 -7.04
CA GLY A 149 2.73 1.60 -5.84
C GLY A 149 3.83 1.26 -4.84
N PHE A 150 3.50 1.37 -3.56
CA PHE A 150 4.32 0.96 -2.42
C PHE A 150 3.72 -0.28 -1.77
N SER A 151 4.55 -1.23 -1.31
CA SER A 151 4.11 -2.39 -0.54
C SER A 151 3.03 -3.20 -1.29
N MET A 152 1.84 -3.40 -0.73
CA MET A 152 0.71 -3.99 -1.47
C MET A 152 0.27 -3.17 -2.68
N GLY A 153 0.55 -1.87 -2.71
CA GLY A 153 0.40 -1.05 -3.92
C GLY A 153 1.35 -1.46 -5.03
N ALA A 154 2.59 -1.86 -4.70
CA ALA A 154 3.54 -2.43 -5.67
C ALA A 154 3.07 -3.79 -6.18
N GLN A 155 2.50 -4.64 -5.32
CA GLN A 155 1.85 -5.89 -5.73
C GLN A 155 0.76 -5.62 -6.77
N GLN A 156 -0.04 -4.57 -6.57
CA GLN A 156 -1.03 -4.14 -7.54
C GLN A 156 -0.37 -3.62 -8.84
N ALA A 157 0.74 -2.87 -8.77
CA ALA A 157 1.45 -2.38 -9.95
C ALA A 157 1.93 -3.54 -10.84
N PHE A 158 2.54 -4.58 -10.26
CA PHE A 158 2.91 -5.79 -11.00
C PHE A 158 1.68 -6.50 -11.58
N GLN A 159 0.62 -6.61 -10.80
CA GLN A 159 -0.63 -7.25 -11.25
C GLN A 159 -1.28 -6.47 -12.42
N TRP A 160 -1.24 -5.12 -12.40
CA TRP A 160 -1.69 -4.30 -13.52
C TRP A 160 -0.94 -4.63 -14.80
N ALA A 161 0.40 -4.71 -14.74
CA ALA A 161 1.23 -4.98 -15.91
C ALA A 161 1.01 -6.38 -16.48
N VAL A 162 0.74 -7.38 -15.61
CA VAL A 162 0.47 -8.76 -16.04
C VAL A 162 -0.96 -8.95 -16.55
N SER A 163 -1.95 -8.35 -15.87
CA SER A 163 -3.36 -8.48 -16.27
C SER A 163 -3.71 -7.68 -17.53
N TYR A 164 -3.03 -6.55 -17.74
CA TYR A 164 -3.35 -5.60 -18.82
C TYR A 164 -2.08 -5.14 -19.57
N PRO A 165 -1.32 -6.08 -20.20
CA PRO A 165 0.02 -5.82 -20.72
C PRO A 165 0.09 -4.79 -21.84
N ASP A 166 -1.00 -4.57 -22.57
CA ASP A 166 -1.07 -3.56 -23.66
C ASP A 166 -1.70 -2.24 -23.20
N PHE A 167 -2.14 -2.17 -21.94
CA PHE A 167 -2.84 -1.03 -21.37
C PHE A 167 -1.95 -0.15 -20.48
N VAL A 168 -0.92 -0.74 -19.85
CA VAL A 168 -0.02 -0.05 -18.92
C VAL A 168 1.32 0.22 -19.61
N GLU A 169 1.75 1.50 -19.66
CA GLU A 169 3.04 1.86 -20.27
C GLU A 169 4.21 1.65 -19.31
N LYS A 170 4.08 2.07 -18.05
CA LYS A 170 5.15 2.03 -17.04
C LYS A 170 4.61 1.56 -15.69
N ILE A 171 5.43 0.87 -14.92
CA ILE A 171 5.15 0.59 -13.51
C ILE A 171 6.34 0.97 -12.63
N VAL A 172 6.02 1.48 -11.44
CA VAL A 172 6.99 1.70 -10.36
C VAL A 172 6.54 0.86 -9.17
N GLY A 173 7.33 -0.14 -8.82
CA GLY A 173 7.09 -0.99 -7.65
C GLY A 173 8.08 -0.65 -6.54
N ILE A 174 7.59 -0.11 -5.42
CA ILE A 174 8.41 0.31 -4.28
C ILE A 174 8.17 -0.66 -3.12
N ALA A 175 9.24 -1.29 -2.63
CA ALA A 175 9.23 -2.16 -1.44
C ALA A 175 8.03 -3.15 -1.40
N GLY A 176 7.81 -3.88 -2.49
CA GLY A 176 6.75 -4.89 -2.58
C GLY A 176 7.05 -5.93 -3.65
N SER A 177 6.56 -7.15 -3.49
CA SER A 177 6.88 -8.32 -4.32
C SER A 177 5.75 -8.70 -5.28
N ALA A 178 6.10 -9.41 -6.33
CA ALA A 178 5.12 -9.98 -7.28
C ALA A 178 4.40 -11.21 -6.72
N VAL A 179 5.01 -11.88 -5.74
CA VAL A 179 4.46 -13.04 -5.03
C VAL A 179 4.75 -12.93 -3.54
N GLU A 180 3.79 -13.33 -2.69
CA GLU A 180 4.07 -13.40 -1.27
C GLU A 180 4.87 -14.67 -0.94
N TYR A 181 6.00 -14.47 -0.26
CA TYR A 181 6.90 -15.55 0.12
C TYR A 181 6.46 -16.22 1.44
N PRO A 182 6.85 -17.49 1.68
CA PRO A 182 6.43 -18.22 2.87
C PRO A 182 6.75 -17.51 4.20
N HIS A 183 7.87 -16.77 4.28
CA HIS A 183 8.22 -15.99 5.47
C HIS A 183 7.18 -14.89 5.75
N GLY A 184 6.76 -14.15 4.74
CA GLY A 184 5.72 -13.12 4.88
C GLY A 184 4.37 -13.72 5.25
N ILE A 185 4.01 -14.88 4.68
CA ILE A 185 2.79 -15.60 5.07
C ILE A 185 2.79 -15.92 6.56
N VAL A 186 3.91 -16.45 7.10
CA VAL A 186 4.04 -16.79 8.53
C VAL A 186 3.99 -15.54 9.40
N ARG A 187 4.66 -14.44 8.99
CA ARG A 187 4.63 -13.16 9.70
C ARG A 187 3.20 -12.62 9.80
N LEU A 188 2.45 -12.61 8.70
CA LEU A 188 1.06 -12.15 8.66
C LEU A 188 0.15 -13.06 9.49
N GLU A 189 0.40 -14.37 9.52
CA GLU A 189 -0.35 -15.28 10.38
C GLU A 189 -0.12 -14.99 11.86
N GLY A 190 1.10 -14.61 12.25
CA GLY A 190 1.42 -14.16 13.61
C GLY A 190 0.58 -12.94 14.02
N PHE A 191 0.48 -11.95 13.14
CA PHE A 191 -0.36 -10.76 13.34
C PHE A 191 -1.85 -11.12 13.44
N ILE A 192 -2.37 -11.91 12.52
CA ILE A 192 -3.77 -12.37 12.53
C ILE A 192 -4.08 -13.14 13.82
N SER A 193 -3.15 -14.02 14.23
CA SER A 193 -3.31 -14.82 15.44
C SER A 193 -3.33 -13.96 16.72
N ALA A 194 -2.52 -12.89 16.77
CA ALA A 194 -2.53 -11.95 17.88
C ALA A 194 -3.90 -11.28 18.03
N ILE A 195 -4.49 -10.78 16.95
CA ILE A 195 -5.85 -10.18 16.98
C ILE A 195 -6.90 -11.21 17.41
N LYS A 196 -6.85 -12.43 16.84
CA LYS A 196 -7.84 -13.47 17.12
C LYS A 196 -7.73 -14.07 18.52
N ALA A 197 -6.60 -13.91 19.19
CA ALA A 197 -6.40 -14.40 20.57
C ALA A 197 -7.19 -13.58 21.62
N ASP A 198 -7.65 -12.38 21.27
CA ASP A 198 -8.51 -11.58 22.13
C ASP A 198 -9.90 -12.24 22.27
N ALA A 199 -10.32 -12.49 23.49
CA ALA A 199 -11.64 -13.09 23.76
C ALA A 199 -12.79 -12.22 23.24
N SER A 200 -12.63 -10.89 23.21
CA SER A 200 -13.63 -9.95 22.71
C SER A 200 -13.74 -9.95 21.18
N PHE A 201 -12.76 -10.54 20.44
CA PHE A 201 -12.84 -10.72 18.99
C PHE A 201 -14.04 -11.59 18.56
N ALA A 202 -14.44 -12.54 19.40
CA ALA A 202 -15.66 -13.35 19.22
C ALA A 202 -15.80 -13.92 17.79
N ASN A 203 -14.73 -14.48 17.23
CA ASN A 203 -14.67 -14.96 15.85
C ASN A 203 -15.01 -13.89 14.78
N GLY A 204 -14.73 -12.63 15.06
CA GLY A 204 -15.02 -11.50 14.18
C GLY A 204 -16.42 -10.88 14.38
N GLN A 205 -17.21 -11.38 15.35
CA GLN A 205 -18.56 -10.88 15.69
C GLN A 205 -18.52 -9.91 16.89
N TYR A 206 -17.46 -9.10 17.00
CA TYR A 206 -17.31 -8.16 18.12
C TYR A 206 -18.30 -7.00 18.03
N MET A 207 -18.73 -6.52 19.19
CA MET A 207 -19.59 -5.34 19.32
C MET A 207 -18.79 -4.05 19.62
N SER A 208 -17.55 -4.21 20.08
CA SER A 208 -16.55 -3.16 20.28
C SER A 208 -15.21 -3.70 19.82
N PRO A 209 -14.27 -2.83 19.41
CA PRO A 209 -12.97 -3.27 18.91
C PRO A 209 -12.29 -4.24 19.89
N PRO A 210 -11.67 -5.33 19.41
CA PRO A 210 -10.88 -6.24 20.25
C PRO A 210 -9.52 -5.60 20.57
N GLU A 211 -9.51 -4.64 21.51
CA GLU A 211 -8.39 -3.75 21.77
C GLU A 211 -7.11 -4.49 22.20
N VAL A 212 -7.25 -5.53 23.03
CA VAL A 212 -6.07 -6.32 23.48
C VAL A 212 -5.40 -7.02 22.31
N GLY A 213 -6.21 -7.61 21.43
CA GLY A 213 -5.72 -8.27 20.21
C GLY A 213 -5.12 -7.31 19.19
N LEU A 214 -5.75 -6.14 18.99
CA LEU A 214 -5.23 -5.10 18.11
C LEU A 214 -3.89 -4.55 18.61
N ARG A 215 -3.76 -4.25 19.92
CA ARG A 215 -2.50 -3.84 20.53
C ARG A 215 -1.43 -4.91 20.40
N ALA A 216 -1.74 -6.17 20.70
CA ALA A 216 -0.80 -7.28 20.52
C ALA A 216 -0.34 -7.41 19.06
N GLY A 217 -1.25 -7.18 18.11
CA GLY A 217 -0.92 -7.07 16.67
C GLY A 217 0.01 -5.90 16.37
N GLY A 218 -0.21 -4.72 16.96
CA GLY A 218 0.66 -3.56 16.85
C GLY A 218 2.06 -3.83 17.40
N ALA A 219 2.17 -4.41 18.58
CA ALA A 219 3.44 -4.80 19.18
C ALA A 219 4.22 -5.82 18.33
N HIS A 220 3.50 -6.81 17.75
CA HIS A 220 4.10 -7.73 16.78
C HIS A 220 4.66 -6.97 15.56
N TRP A 221 3.88 -5.99 15.03
CA TRP A 221 4.24 -5.24 13.83
C TRP A 221 5.43 -4.31 14.06
N ALA A 222 5.58 -3.76 15.27
CA ALA A 222 6.68 -2.88 15.65
C ALA A 222 8.06 -3.46 15.31
N SER A 223 8.25 -4.77 15.48
CA SER A 223 9.53 -5.43 15.22
C SER A 223 9.85 -5.63 13.72
N TRP A 224 8.93 -5.35 12.81
CA TRP A 224 9.06 -5.64 11.38
C TRP A 224 9.12 -4.41 10.48
N GLY A 225 8.55 -3.28 10.89
CA GLY A 225 8.45 -2.08 10.05
C GLY A 225 9.80 -1.45 9.76
N TRP A 226 10.67 -1.44 10.75
CA TRP A 226 12.02 -0.88 10.68
C TRP A 226 13.10 -1.95 10.72
N SER A 227 14.33 -1.58 10.32
CA SER A 227 15.47 -2.47 10.33
C SER A 227 16.05 -2.67 11.74
N GLN A 228 16.83 -3.73 11.91
CA GLN A 228 17.58 -3.96 13.16
C GLN A 228 18.57 -2.82 13.44
N GLU A 229 19.21 -2.27 12.40
CA GLU A 229 20.15 -1.15 12.53
C GLU A 229 19.44 0.15 12.95
N TRP A 230 18.21 0.37 12.47
CA TRP A 230 17.40 1.50 12.91
C TRP A 230 17.20 1.48 14.44
N TYR A 231 16.88 0.30 15.03
CA TYR A 231 16.77 0.12 16.47
C TYR A 231 18.12 0.30 17.18
N ARG A 232 19.18 -0.32 16.65
CA ARG A 232 20.51 -0.26 17.25
C ARG A 232 21.05 1.16 17.34
N LEU A 233 20.76 1.99 16.35
CA LEU A 233 21.20 3.39 16.27
C LEU A 233 20.27 4.36 16.98
N GLY A 234 19.12 3.91 17.46
CA GLY A 234 18.15 4.79 18.13
C GLY A 234 17.46 5.77 17.20
N LEU A 235 17.30 5.42 15.89
CA LEU A 235 16.68 6.33 14.90
C LEU A 235 15.20 6.64 15.19
N TYR A 236 14.57 5.97 16.13
CA TYR A 236 13.27 6.33 16.67
C TYR A 236 13.24 7.75 17.29
N GLU A 237 14.40 8.25 17.73
CA GLU A 237 14.52 9.64 18.23
C GLU A 237 14.20 10.67 17.15
N GLU A 238 14.45 10.36 15.86
CA GLU A 238 14.08 11.23 14.72
C GLU A 238 12.56 11.35 14.55
N MET A 239 11.80 10.35 15.03
CA MET A 239 10.34 10.40 15.12
C MET A 239 9.85 11.09 16.40
N GLY A 240 10.75 11.55 17.27
CA GLY A 240 10.42 12.15 18.57
C GLY A 240 10.09 11.11 19.65
N LEU A 241 10.38 9.82 19.40
CA LEU A 241 10.18 8.74 20.35
C LEU A 241 11.45 8.55 21.19
N LYS A 242 11.30 8.22 22.48
CA LYS A 242 12.44 8.20 23.43
C LYS A 242 13.09 6.82 23.57
N ASP A 243 12.28 5.77 23.43
CA ASP A 243 12.69 4.41 23.66
C ASP A 243 11.83 3.39 22.90
N THR A 244 12.15 2.13 23.04
CA THR A 244 11.43 1.03 22.38
C THR A 244 9.99 0.87 22.86
N ASP A 245 9.66 1.26 24.08
CA ASP A 245 8.31 1.18 24.62
C ASP A 245 7.41 2.21 23.87
N GLU A 246 7.93 3.42 23.61
CA GLU A 246 7.22 4.41 22.82
C GLU A 246 7.07 3.97 21.35
N VAL A 247 8.03 3.24 20.77
CA VAL A 247 7.90 2.64 19.44
C VAL A 247 6.78 1.59 19.41
N ILE A 248 6.73 0.70 20.41
CA ILE A 248 5.66 -0.29 20.52
C ILE A 248 4.31 0.41 20.65
N ASN A 249 4.18 1.37 21.56
CA ASN A 249 2.96 2.13 21.77
C ASN A 249 2.49 2.84 20.49
N TRP A 250 3.42 3.39 19.69
CA TRP A 250 3.10 4.04 18.43
C TRP A 250 2.41 3.08 17.45
N PHE A 251 2.94 1.86 17.30
CA PHE A 251 2.30 0.85 16.46
C PHE A 251 1.01 0.31 17.05
N GLU A 252 0.93 0.16 18.37
CA GLU A 252 -0.30 -0.27 19.03
C GLU A 252 -1.45 0.70 18.76
N GLU A 253 -1.23 2.02 18.93
CA GLU A 253 -2.24 3.04 18.65
C GLU A 253 -2.58 3.09 17.15
N PHE A 254 -1.58 2.94 16.29
CA PHE A 254 -1.81 2.91 14.84
C PHE A 254 -2.68 1.72 14.43
N VAL A 255 -2.40 0.52 14.89
CA VAL A 255 -3.21 -0.68 14.58
C VAL A 255 -4.60 -0.59 15.24
N LEU A 256 -4.69 -0.05 16.44
CA LEU A 256 -5.95 0.15 17.16
C LEU A 256 -6.93 1.08 16.41
N SER A 257 -6.41 1.97 15.58
CA SER A 257 -7.25 2.87 14.77
C SER A 257 -8.00 2.18 13.62
N TRP A 258 -7.69 0.90 13.36
CA TRP A 258 -8.26 0.11 12.27
C TRP A 258 -9.30 -0.90 12.76
N ASP A 259 -10.24 -1.24 11.90
CA ASP A 259 -11.17 -2.35 12.14
C ASP A 259 -10.47 -3.71 12.05
N ALA A 260 -10.67 -4.58 13.03
CA ALA A 260 -9.97 -5.86 13.11
C ALA A 260 -10.29 -6.81 11.94
N ASN A 261 -11.55 -6.86 11.49
CA ASN A 261 -11.93 -7.69 10.34
C ASN A 261 -11.34 -7.15 9.04
N ASN A 262 -11.27 -5.81 8.87
CA ASN A 262 -10.61 -5.18 7.73
C ASN A 262 -9.12 -5.56 7.67
N LEU A 263 -8.42 -5.46 8.81
CA LEU A 263 -7.00 -5.83 8.91
C LEU A 263 -6.75 -7.29 8.55
N ILE A 264 -7.56 -8.20 9.10
CA ILE A 264 -7.45 -9.63 8.82
C ILE A 264 -7.75 -9.93 7.35
N ALA A 265 -8.78 -9.31 6.79
CA ALA A 265 -9.16 -9.50 5.39
C ALA A 265 -8.06 -9.00 4.44
N LEU A 266 -7.50 -7.81 4.67
CA LEU A 266 -6.34 -7.28 3.93
C LEU A 266 -5.11 -8.18 4.06
N ALA A 267 -4.81 -8.68 5.28
CA ALA A 267 -3.70 -9.60 5.50
C ALA A 267 -3.89 -10.92 4.71
N ARG A 268 -5.12 -11.43 4.62
CA ARG A 268 -5.43 -12.61 3.80
C ARG A 268 -5.25 -12.34 2.30
N THR A 269 -5.65 -11.15 1.82
CA THR A 269 -5.38 -10.71 0.45
C THR A 269 -3.88 -10.69 0.17
N TRP A 270 -3.08 -10.14 1.09
CA TRP A 270 -1.62 -10.10 0.97
C TRP A 270 -1.01 -11.51 0.95
N GLN A 271 -1.39 -12.39 1.90
CA GLN A 271 -0.90 -13.78 1.95
C GLN A 271 -1.16 -14.57 0.65
N ASN A 272 -2.23 -14.26 -0.06
CA ASN A 272 -2.61 -14.94 -1.29
C ASN A 272 -2.07 -14.27 -2.56
N ASN A 273 -1.22 -13.23 -2.43
CA ASN A 273 -0.65 -12.56 -3.60
C ASN A 273 0.27 -13.48 -4.40
N ASN A 274 -0.09 -13.71 -5.64
CA ASN A 274 0.76 -14.35 -6.65
C ASN A 274 0.29 -13.94 -8.05
N ILE A 275 1.06 -13.10 -8.73
CA ILE A 275 0.74 -12.69 -10.10
C ILE A 275 0.69 -13.87 -11.08
N GLY A 276 1.38 -14.97 -10.77
CA GLY A 276 1.31 -16.22 -11.54
C GLY A 276 -0.06 -16.89 -11.53
N ASN A 277 -0.95 -16.52 -10.60
CA ASN A 277 -2.35 -16.95 -10.61
C ASN A 277 -3.19 -16.27 -11.70
N THR A 278 -2.64 -15.29 -12.41
CA THR A 278 -3.28 -14.68 -13.58
C THR A 278 -3.52 -15.78 -14.63
N PRO A 279 -4.72 -15.85 -15.25
CA PRO A 279 -5.02 -16.85 -16.26
C PRO A 279 -3.96 -16.94 -17.36
N GLY A 280 -3.49 -18.16 -17.63
CA GLY A 280 -2.42 -18.44 -18.60
C GLY A 280 -1.08 -18.81 -17.98
N PHE A 281 -0.81 -18.44 -16.70
CA PHE A 281 0.48 -18.72 -16.06
C PHE A 281 0.47 -19.89 -15.06
N ASN A 282 -0.69 -20.42 -14.69
CA ASN A 282 -0.85 -21.64 -13.86
C ASN A 282 -0.05 -21.60 -12.53
N GLY A 283 -0.01 -20.44 -11.87
CA GLY A 283 0.73 -20.24 -10.62
C GLY A 283 2.22 -19.87 -10.81
N ASN A 284 2.71 -19.84 -12.04
CA ASN A 284 4.12 -19.56 -12.34
C ASN A 284 4.39 -18.03 -12.39
N TYR A 285 4.80 -17.48 -11.25
CA TYR A 285 5.09 -16.04 -11.16
C TYR A 285 6.31 -15.62 -11.98
N SER A 286 7.28 -16.51 -12.19
CA SER A 286 8.48 -16.21 -13.01
C SER A 286 8.08 -16.00 -14.47
N GLU A 287 7.19 -16.85 -15.01
CA GLU A 287 6.65 -16.67 -16.35
C GLU A 287 5.80 -15.40 -16.48
N ALA A 288 4.99 -15.10 -15.44
CA ALA A 288 4.20 -13.89 -15.40
C ALA A 288 5.08 -12.62 -15.37
N LEU A 289 6.16 -12.60 -14.57
CA LEU A 289 7.15 -11.50 -14.56
C LEU A 289 7.83 -11.35 -15.92
N GLY A 290 8.23 -12.48 -16.54
CA GLY A 290 8.85 -12.49 -17.87
C GLY A 290 7.94 -12.01 -19.01
N SER A 291 6.63 -11.99 -18.79
CA SER A 291 5.63 -11.53 -19.77
C SER A 291 5.36 -10.02 -19.73
N ILE A 292 5.86 -9.30 -18.73
CA ILE A 292 5.63 -7.86 -18.56
C ILE A 292 6.16 -7.09 -19.77
N LYS A 293 5.29 -6.30 -20.40
CA LYS A 293 5.63 -5.44 -21.55
C LYS A 293 5.89 -3.98 -21.14
N ALA A 294 5.35 -3.58 -20.01
CA ALA A 294 5.55 -2.23 -19.46
C ALA A 294 7.02 -2.01 -19.09
N ASP A 295 7.53 -0.78 -19.22
CA ASP A 295 8.77 -0.41 -18.56
C ASP A 295 8.63 -0.54 -17.04
N VAL A 296 9.65 -1.07 -16.37
CA VAL A 296 9.59 -1.31 -14.90
C VAL A 296 10.72 -0.59 -14.19
N LEU A 297 10.37 0.25 -13.22
CA LEU A 297 11.25 0.73 -12.17
C LEU A 297 10.93 -0.05 -10.89
N TYR A 298 11.88 -0.84 -10.41
CA TYR A 298 11.74 -1.63 -9.20
C TYR A 298 12.64 -1.07 -8.11
N MET A 299 12.05 -0.66 -6.98
CA MET A 299 12.73 0.07 -5.91
C MET A 299 12.60 -0.65 -4.56
N PRO A 300 13.37 -1.74 -4.33
CA PRO A 300 13.46 -2.35 -3.01
C PRO A 300 14.09 -1.40 -2.00
N SER A 301 13.73 -1.49 -0.71
CA SER A 301 14.54 -0.91 0.37
C SER A 301 15.64 -1.88 0.79
N GLU A 302 16.85 -1.37 1.01
CA GLU A 302 18.04 -2.18 1.33
C GLU A 302 17.86 -3.02 2.60
N THR A 303 17.15 -2.48 3.58
CA THR A 303 17.00 -3.09 4.91
C THR A 303 15.58 -3.56 5.21
N ASP A 304 14.74 -3.72 4.18
CA ASP A 304 13.34 -4.16 4.33
C ASP A 304 13.26 -5.55 4.99
N MET A 305 12.49 -5.61 6.07
CA MET A 305 12.24 -6.84 6.83
C MET A 305 10.99 -7.60 6.34
N TYR A 306 10.15 -6.97 5.50
CA TYR A 306 8.97 -7.61 4.91
C TYR A 306 9.32 -8.29 3.60
N PHE A 307 9.92 -7.53 2.70
CA PHE A 307 10.29 -7.91 1.35
C PHE A 307 11.79 -7.83 1.20
N HIS A 308 12.48 -8.89 1.64
CA HIS A 308 13.94 -8.92 1.69
C HIS A 308 14.56 -8.65 0.32
N ILE A 309 15.59 -7.81 0.31
CA ILE A 309 16.29 -7.35 -0.90
C ILE A 309 16.70 -8.49 -1.84
N ASP A 310 17.15 -9.63 -1.31
CA ASP A 310 17.54 -10.79 -2.13
C ASP A 310 16.35 -11.39 -2.88
N ALA A 311 15.17 -11.40 -2.27
CA ALA A 311 13.95 -11.91 -2.93
C ALA A 311 13.54 -10.98 -4.06
N LEU A 312 13.51 -9.67 -3.81
CA LEU A 312 13.12 -8.67 -4.81
C LEU A 312 14.16 -8.56 -5.94
N THR A 313 15.45 -8.75 -5.65
CA THR A 313 16.50 -8.83 -6.67
C THR A 313 16.32 -10.06 -7.56
N ARG A 314 15.92 -11.23 -6.99
CA ARG A 314 15.58 -12.41 -7.81
C ARG A 314 14.40 -12.15 -8.73
N GLU A 315 13.35 -11.49 -8.26
CA GLU A 315 12.21 -11.09 -9.10
C GLU A 315 12.63 -10.12 -10.19
N ALA A 316 13.42 -9.10 -9.87
CA ALA A 316 13.92 -8.13 -10.83
C ALA A 316 14.65 -8.82 -12.00
N ASN A 317 15.47 -9.86 -11.72
CA ASN A 317 16.18 -10.62 -12.75
C ASN A 317 15.26 -11.42 -13.70
N MET A 318 13.97 -11.54 -13.38
CA MET A 318 12.96 -12.20 -14.23
C MET A 318 12.21 -11.21 -15.12
N ILE A 319 12.34 -9.90 -14.90
CA ILE A 319 11.60 -8.86 -15.62
C ILE A 319 12.45 -8.31 -16.77
N PRO A 320 11.97 -8.37 -18.01
CA PRO A 320 12.71 -7.82 -19.16
C PRO A 320 12.94 -6.31 -19.02
N GLY A 321 14.19 -5.89 -19.15
CA GLY A 321 14.54 -4.46 -19.19
C GLY A 321 14.31 -3.68 -17.89
N VAL A 322 14.10 -4.35 -16.76
CA VAL A 322 13.87 -3.70 -15.46
C VAL A 322 14.98 -2.73 -15.08
N LYS A 323 14.59 -1.57 -14.55
CA LYS A 323 15.49 -0.66 -13.84
C LYS A 323 15.41 -0.94 -12.35
N LEU A 324 16.39 -1.62 -11.79
CA LEU A 324 16.50 -1.87 -10.36
C LEU A 324 17.21 -0.69 -9.68
N ARG A 325 16.56 -0.07 -8.69
CA ARG A 325 17.08 1.03 -7.88
C ARG A 325 16.80 0.78 -6.41
N VAL A 326 17.80 0.34 -5.69
CA VAL A 326 17.68 0.04 -4.25
C VAL A 326 17.66 1.35 -3.46
N ILE A 327 16.67 1.55 -2.60
CA ILE A 327 16.60 2.69 -1.68
C ILE A 327 17.64 2.43 -0.57
N PRO A 328 18.71 3.25 -0.46
CA PRO A 328 19.83 3.01 0.47
C PRO A 328 19.46 3.55 1.86
N SER A 329 18.52 2.91 2.53
CA SER A 329 17.93 3.38 3.78
C SER A 329 18.01 2.36 4.90
N LEU A 330 18.20 2.86 6.12
CA LEU A 330 18.09 2.05 7.34
C LEU A 330 16.67 1.97 7.89
N TRP A 331 15.72 2.66 7.26
CA TRP A 331 14.32 2.72 7.71
C TRP A 331 13.48 1.49 7.35
N GLY A 332 14.11 0.42 6.90
CA GLY A 332 13.43 -0.84 6.63
C GLY A 332 12.36 -0.71 5.55
N HIS A 333 11.19 -1.30 5.80
CA HIS A 333 10.05 -1.19 4.91
C HIS A 333 9.52 0.23 4.77
N ILE A 334 9.60 0.99 5.87
CA ILE A 334 9.04 2.35 5.98
C ILE A 334 9.79 3.36 5.10
N ALA A 335 11.01 3.05 4.64
CA ALA A 335 11.73 3.86 3.66
C ALA A 335 10.88 4.18 2.40
N GLY A 336 10.06 3.22 1.95
CA GLY A 336 9.15 3.42 0.81
C GLY A 336 7.89 4.22 1.11
N ALA A 337 7.63 4.54 2.37
CA ALA A 337 6.44 5.27 2.83
C ALA A 337 6.68 6.79 2.99
N GLY A 338 7.88 7.29 2.68
CA GLY A 338 8.16 8.73 2.69
C GLY A 338 8.30 9.35 4.08
N PHE A 339 8.89 8.64 5.04
CA PHE A 339 9.11 9.15 6.40
C PHE A 339 10.31 10.09 6.51
N THR A 340 11.34 9.91 5.68
CA THR A 340 12.53 10.76 5.68
C THR A 340 12.64 11.61 4.43
N SER A 341 13.24 12.79 4.54
CA SER A 341 13.52 13.67 3.40
C SER A 341 14.45 13.00 2.39
N GLU A 342 15.43 12.25 2.85
CA GLU A 342 16.40 11.54 2.03
C GLU A 342 15.75 10.46 1.18
N ASP A 343 14.89 9.64 1.77
CA ASP A 343 14.16 8.58 1.06
C ASP A 343 13.17 9.19 0.05
N ILE A 344 12.47 10.26 0.44
CA ILE A 344 11.58 11.02 -0.46
C ILE A 344 12.35 11.55 -1.65
N GLU A 345 13.49 12.21 -1.43
CA GLU A 345 14.32 12.78 -2.49
C GLU A 345 14.84 11.71 -3.43
N PHE A 346 15.34 10.59 -2.89
CA PHE A 346 15.79 9.46 -3.69
C PHE A 346 14.68 8.92 -4.59
N MET A 347 13.52 8.58 -4.03
CA MET A 347 12.37 8.07 -4.79
C MET A 347 11.89 9.08 -5.83
N ASN A 348 11.78 10.34 -5.44
CA ASN A 348 11.36 11.42 -6.31
C ASN A 348 12.25 11.53 -7.55
N ASN A 349 13.56 11.56 -7.36
CA ASN A 349 14.53 11.72 -8.44
C ASN A 349 14.54 10.52 -9.40
N GLU A 350 14.51 9.29 -8.88
CA GLU A 350 14.49 8.08 -9.69
C GLU A 350 13.19 7.95 -10.49
N ILE A 351 12.05 8.32 -9.92
CA ILE A 351 10.77 8.27 -10.62
C ILE A 351 10.70 9.37 -11.69
N ILE A 352 11.17 10.60 -11.40
CA ILE A 352 11.24 11.67 -12.41
C ILE A 352 12.10 11.22 -13.60
N GLU A 353 13.26 10.64 -13.35
CA GLU A 353 14.15 10.16 -14.41
C GLU A 353 13.52 9.03 -15.21
N PHE A 354 12.78 8.15 -14.56
CA PHE A 354 12.09 7.05 -15.20
C PHE A 354 10.95 7.49 -16.13
N TYR A 355 10.28 8.58 -15.80
CA TYR A 355 9.17 9.10 -16.61
C TYR A 355 9.61 10.05 -17.75
N LYS A 356 10.89 10.43 -17.84
CA LYS A 356 11.44 11.12 -19.00
C LYS A 356 11.50 10.20 -20.22
#